data_1b81d7e1e12431f9128cdcb2edd40984
#
_entry.id   1b81d7e1e12431f9128cdcb2edd40984
#
_cell.length_a   1.000
_cell.length_b   1.000
_cell.length_c   1.000
_cell.angle_alpha   90.00
_cell.angle_beta   90.00
_cell.angle_gamma   90.00
#
_symmetry.space_group_name_H-M   'P 1'
#
loop_
_entity.id
_entity.type
_entity.pdbx_description
1 polymer ?
#
loop_
_entity_poly.entity_id
_entity_poly.type
_entity_poly.pdbx_seq_one_letter_code
_entity_poly.pdbx_strand_id
1 'polypeptide(L)'
;MNRFFTVFICMMLCVSLPLPVMAAENEQMEIKIGIIGAMKPEVDTLKENMLVTRQETKGEMEFFEGKVGTMNAVVVQCGMGKVNAAICAQILKDDFYVTHIINTGVAGSLNENLNIGDIVVSVDAVQHDFTVEAIGFRKGEIPYTGQVAFAADEGLRQKAVQALKIALPQVRAVEGRVCSGDQFISSQEVKDRIVAEFNGDCAEMEGAAIAHVCYLNKIPFVILRAISDKADDSSPMSFEEFTNLAAKNSASLVKFMLEHWY
;
A
#
# COMPACT_ATOMS: atom_id res chain seq x y z
N MET A 1 -35.81 -61.21 62.53
CA MET A 1 -34.62 -61.31 61.66
C MET A 1 -34.49 -59.99 60.91
N ASN A 2 -33.85 -58.97 61.57
CA ASN A 2 -33.77 -57.58 61.08
C ASN A 2 -32.42 -57.39 60.43
N ARG A 3 -32.43 -56.96 59.12
CA ARG A 3 -31.22 -56.54 58.40
C ARG A 3 -31.22 -55.02 58.41
N PHE A 4 -30.28 -54.44 59.14
CA PHE A 4 -29.96 -53.03 59.05
C PHE A 4 -29.12 -52.78 57.78
N PHE A 5 -29.59 -51.85 56.88
CA PHE A 5 -28.83 -51.32 55.74
C PHE A 5 -28.19 -50.02 56.19
N THR A 6 -26.90 -50.03 56.32
CA THR A 6 -26.11 -48.82 56.58
C THR A 6 -25.78 -48.10 55.22
N VAL A 7 -26.36 -46.95 55.01
CA VAL A 7 -26.07 -46.12 53.84
C VAL A 7 -24.85 -45.24 54.18
N PHE A 8 -23.75 -45.47 53.51
CA PHE A 8 -22.58 -44.61 53.56
C PHE A 8 -22.80 -43.42 52.60
N ILE A 9 -22.98 -42.18 53.11
CA ILE A 9 -23.01 -40.97 52.35
C ILE A 9 -21.56 -40.49 52.19
N CYS A 10 -21.01 -40.63 50.98
CA CYS A 10 -19.73 -40.13 50.64
C CYS A 10 -19.87 -38.62 50.26
N MET A 11 -19.48 -37.72 51.17
CA MET A 11 -19.50 -36.28 50.97
C MET A 11 -18.27 -35.88 50.14
N MET A 12 -18.45 -35.69 48.81
CA MET A 12 -17.40 -35.17 47.94
C MET A 12 -17.22 -33.68 48.20
N LEU A 13 -16.11 -33.29 48.84
CA LEU A 13 -15.66 -31.90 48.92
C LEU A 13 -15.12 -31.48 47.57
N CYS A 14 -15.90 -30.70 46.79
CA CYS A 14 -15.38 -30.00 45.62
C CYS A 14 -14.53 -28.81 46.09
N VAL A 15 -13.21 -29.00 46.12
CA VAL A 15 -12.26 -27.90 46.26
C VAL A 15 -12.16 -27.19 44.88
N SER A 16 -12.83 -26.06 44.73
CA SER A 16 -12.67 -25.18 43.57
C SER A 16 -11.35 -24.44 43.71
N LEU A 17 -10.31 -24.90 43.01
CA LEU A 17 -9.09 -24.13 42.79
C LEU A 17 -9.41 -22.95 41.86
N PRO A 18 -9.07 -21.71 42.24
CA PRO A 18 -9.21 -20.61 41.32
C PRO A 18 -8.21 -20.83 40.16
N LEU A 19 -8.73 -20.93 38.93
CA LEU A 19 -7.92 -20.87 37.73
C LEU A 19 -7.26 -19.48 37.68
N PRO A 20 -5.94 -19.38 37.43
CA PRO A 20 -5.33 -18.09 37.21
C PRO A 20 -5.98 -17.46 35.97
N VAL A 21 -6.65 -16.32 36.14
CA VAL A 21 -7.04 -15.46 35.07
C VAL A 21 -5.72 -14.95 34.48
N MET A 22 -5.25 -15.57 33.39
CA MET A 22 -4.20 -14.96 32.58
C MET A 22 -4.78 -13.66 32.04
N ALA A 23 -4.28 -12.53 32.58
CA ALA A 23 -4.50 -11.23 31.95
C ALA A 23 -3.96 -11.38 30.52
N ALA A 24 -4.84 -11.26 29.53
CA ALA A 24 -4.43 -11.07 28.17
C ALA A 24 -3.63 -9.76 28.16
N GLU A 25 -2.31 -9.86 28.14
CA GLU A 25 -1.48 -8.72 27.78
C GLU A 25 -2.01 -8.27 26.41
N ASN A 26 -2.53 -7.06 26.36
CA ASN A 26 -2.84 -6.38 25.13
C ASN A 26 -1.48 -6.17 24.44
N GLU A 27 -0.99 -7.16 23.69
CA GLU A 27 0.12 -6.97 22.77
C GLU A 27 -0.37 -5.93 21.76
N GLN A 28 -0.01 -4.69 22.02
CA GLN A 28 -0.20 -3.61 21.09
C GLN A 28 0.61 -4.00 19.86
N MET A 29 -0.07 -4.42 18.80
CA MET A 29 0.58 -4.93 17.58
C MET A 29 1.53 -3.85 17.07
N GLU A 30 2.83 -4.13 17.10
CA GLU A 30 3.88 -3.19 16.71
C GLU A 30 3.68 -2.78 15.24
N ILE A 31 3.66 -1.48 14.97
CA ILE A 31 3.47 -0.99 13.61
C ILE A 31 4.71 -1.33 12.78
N LYS A 32 4.49 -2.03 11.67
CA LYS A 32 5.50 -2.35 10.67
C LYS A 32 4.98 -1.94 9.30
N ILE A 33 5.75 -1.12 8.57
CA ILE A 33 5.33 -0.53 7.31
C ILE A 33 5.97 -1.29 6.15
N GLY A 34 5.16 -1.84 5.25
CA GLY A 34 5.62 -2.34 3.95
C GLY A 34 5.72 -1.18 2.95
N ILE A 35 6.88 -1.03 2.31
CA ILE A 35 7.12 0.01 1.30
C ILE A 35 7.44 -0.65 -0.01
N ILE A 36 6.61 -0.40 -1.01
CA ILE A 36 6.70 -0.99 -2.34
C ILE A 36 7.00 0.10 -3.36
N GLY A 37 8.10 -0.05 -4.09
CA GLY A 37 8.34 0.67 -5.36
C GLY A 37 8.54 -0.34 -6.49
N ALA A 38 8.22 0.03 -7.71
CA ALA A 38 8.38 -0.84 -8.88
C ALA A 38 9.81 -0.83 -9.41
N MET A 39 10.47 0.30 -9.35
CA MET A 39 11.78 0.53 -9.94
C MET A 39 12.84 0.86 -8.88
N LYS A 40 14.09 0.58 -9.23
CA LYS A 40 15.25 0.85 -8.35
C LYS A 40 15.30 2.29 -7.81
N PRO A 41 15.14 3.36 -8.63
CA PRO A 41 15.20 4.72 -8.13
C PRO A 41 14.13 5.07 -7.09
N GLU A 42 13.02 4.35 -7.05
CA GLU A 42 11.90 4.60 -6.14
C GLU A 42 12.16 4.11 -4.71
N VAL A 43 13.12 3.20 -4.53
CA VAL A 43 13.40 2.56 -3.24
C VAL A 43 14.84 2.73 -2.75
N ASP A 44 15.79 3.08 -3.61
CA ASP A 44 17.21 3.17 -3.26
C ASP A 44 17.46 4.13 -2.09
N THR A 45 16.90 5.34 -2.15
CA THR A 45 17.05 6.33 -1.07
C THR A 45 16.56 5.78 0.28
N LEU A 46 15.51 4.97 0.27
CA LEU A 46 14.98 4.34 1.50
C LEU A 46 15.94 3.26 2.01
N LYS A 47 16.43 2.40 1.11
CA LYS A 47 17.40 1.33 1.45
C LYS A 47 18.71 1.90 1.98
N GLU A 48 19.22 2.98 1.38
CA GLU A 48 20.45 3.64 1.82
C GLU A 48 20.35 4.27 3.22
N ASN A 49 19.14 4.65 3.63
CA ASN A 49 18.87 5.26 4.95
C ASN A 49 18.27 4.28 5.96
N MET A 50 18.27 2.98 5.64
CA MET A 50 17.68 1.93 6.46
C MET A 50 18.73 1.21 7.29
N LEU A 51 18.46 1.01 8.58
CA LEU A 51 19.21 0.07 9.39
C LEU A 51 18.64 -1.33 9.13
N VAL A 52 19.24 -2.04 8.17
CA VAL A 52 18.80 -3.38 7.75
C VAL A 52 19.14 -4.41 8.82
N THR A 53 18.16 -5.19 9.26
CA THR A 53 18.30 -6.30 10.22
C THR A 53 18.13 -7.66 9.57
N ARG A 54 17.39 -7.74 8.46
CA ARG A 54 17.16 -8.97 7.70
C ARG A 54 17.04 -8.64 6.21
N GLN A 55 17.60 -9.50 5.36
CA GLN A 55 17.39 -9.47 3.92
C GLN A 55 16.97 -10.85 3.45
N GLU A 56 15.94 -10.92 2.61
CA GLU A 56 15.40 -12.18 2.09
C GLU A 56 14.90 -12.01 0.66
N THR A 57 15.13 -13.02 -0.18
CA THR A 57 14.63 -13.07 -1.55
C THR A 57 13.42 -13.99 -1.63
N LYS A 58 12.30 -13.47 -2.14
CA LYS A 58 11.06 -14.24 -2.39
C LYS A 58 10.43 -13.75 -3.69
N GLY A 59 9.98 -14.68 -4.53
CA GLY A 59 9.38 -14.33 -5.82
C GLY A 59 10.28 -13.46 -6.70
N GLU A 60 11.60 -13.71 -6.69
CA GLU A 60 12.65 -12.93 -7.37
C GLU A 60 12.76 -11.47 -6.88
N MET A 61 12.13 -11.12 -5.75
CA MET A 61 12.18 -9.78 -5.13
C MET A 61 13.02 -9.82 -3.88
N GLU A 62 13.87 -8.78 -3.67
CA GLU A 62 14.65 -8.62 -2.46
C GLU A 62 13.92 -7.75 -1.44
N PHE A 63 13.62 -8.33 -0.28
CA PHE A 63 12.97 -7.68 0.86
C PHE A 63 14.03 -7.27 1.88
N PHE A 64 14.08 -6.00 2.22
CA PHE A 64 14.98 -5.43 3.23
C PHE A 64 14.15 -5.04 4.45
N GLU A 65 14.25 -5.82 5.52
CA GLU A 65 13.58 -5.55 6.79
C GLU A 65 14.53 -4.86 7.77
N GLY A 66 14.02 -3.87 8.51
CA GLY A 66 14.81 -3.12 9.49
C GLY A 66 14.10 -1.84 9.93
N LYS A 67 14.87 -0.76 10.15
CA LYS A 67 14.32 0.54 10.59
C LYS A 67 14.70 1.67 9.63
N VAL A 68 13.72 2.53 9.36
CA VAL A 68 13.93 3.85 8.77
C VAL A 68 13.51 4.89 9.80
N GLY A 69 14.47 5.68 10.29
CA GLY A 69 14.24 6.48 11.49
C GLY A 69 13.92 5.60 12.70
N THR A 70 12.77 5.80 13.32
CA THR A 70 12.28 5.00 14.46
C THR A 70 11.32 3.88 14.06
N MET A 71 10.84 3.86 12.79
CA MET A 71 9.80 2.95 12.34
C MET A 71 10.36 1.63 11.82
N ASN A 72 9.75 0.51 12.22
CA ASN A 72 9.99 -0.77 11.58
C ASN A 72 9.41 -0.76 10.18
N ALA A 73 10.23 -1.14 9.21
CA ALA A 73 9.86 -1.12 7.81
C ALA A 73 10.41 -2.33 7.05
N VAL A 74 9.72 -2.67 5.97
CA VAL A 74 10.21 -3.60 4.94
C VAL A 74 10.17 -2.87 3.61
N VAL A 75 11.32 -2.67 2.98
CA VAL A 75 11.45 -1.99 1.68
C VAL A 75 11.71 -3.03 0.61
N VAL A 76 10.96 -2.94 -0.49
CA VAL A 76 11.07 -3.89 -1.60
C VAL A 76 10.89 -3.21 -2.95
N GLN A 77 11.69 -3.63 -3.93
CA GLN A 77 11.46 -3.35 -5.35
C GLN A 77 10.69 -4.52 -5.95
N CYS A 78 9.43 -4.27 -6.35
CA CYS A 78 8.57 -5.36 -6.85
C CYS A 78 8.71 -5.65 -8.35
N GLY A 79 9.25 -4.71 -9.15
CA GLY A 79 9.14 -4.74 -10.60
C GLY A 79 7.82 -4.14 -11.09
N MET A 80 7.74 -3.83 -12.38
CA MET A 80 6.57 -3.19 -12.98
C MET A 80 5.42 -4.17 -13.17
N GLY A 81 4.19 -3.63 -13.09
CA GLY A 81 2.96 -4.32 -13.44
C GLY A 81 2.20 -4.94 -12.26
N LYS A 82 0.91 -5.16 -12.50
CA LYS A 82 -0.07 -5.54 -11.47
C LYS A 82 0.23 -6.89 -10.81
N VAL A 83 0.74 -7.87 -11.55
CA VAL A 83 1.04 -9.20 -11.00
C VAL A 83 2.19 -9.13 -10.00
N ASN A 84 3.31 -8.47 -10.37
CA ASN A 84 4.44 -8.26 -9.48
C ASN A 84 4.03 -7.52 -8.21
N ALA A 85 3.26 -6.45 -8.37
CA ALA A 85 2.76 -5.62 -7.28
C ALA A 85 1.87 -6.41 -6.30
N ALA A 86 0.95 -7.23 -6.82
CA ALA A 86 0.06 -8.06 -6.02
C ALA A 86 0.81 -9.14 -5.24
N ILE A 87 1.74 -9.86 -5.89
CA ILE A 87 2.58 -10.87 -5.24
C ILE A 87 3.40 -10.22 -4.12
N CYS A 88 4.02 -9.08 -4.40
CA CYS A 88 4.81 -8.33 -3.43
C CYS A 88 4.00 -7.96 -2.18
N ALA A 89 2.81 -7.37 -2.37
CA ALA A 89 1.93 -6.96 -1.28
C ALA A 89 1.48 -8.17 -0.42
N GLN A 90 1.19 -9.32 -1.06
CA GLN A 90 0.80 -10.53 -0.34
C GLN A 90 1.97 -11.12 0.47
N ILE A 91 3.19 -11.15 -0.10
CA ILE A 91 4.39 -11.62 0.62
C ILE A 91 4.67 -10.71 1.84
N LEU A 92 4.58 -9.39 1.68
CA LEU A 92 4.75 -8.45 2.79
C LEU A 92 3.79 -8.74 3.95
N LYS A 93 2.54 -9.06 3.63
CA LYS A 93 1.52 -9.40 4.63
C LYS A 93 1.81 -10.75 5.30
N ASP A 94 2.09 -11.80 4.54
CA ASP A 94 2.13 -13.18 5.04
C ASP A 94 3.47 -13.54 5.68
N ASP A 95 4.57 -13.05 5.14
CA ASP A 95 5.92 -13.44 5.55
C ASP A 95 6.64 -12.39 6.41
N PHE A 96 6.25 -11.11 6.24
CA PHE A 96 6.86 -10.01 7.01
C PHE A 96 5.89 -9.37 8.01
N TYR A 97 4.62 -9.76 8.01
CA TYR A 97 3.59 -9.33 8.96
C TYR A 97 3.46 -7.80 9.02
N VAL A 98 3.54 -7.13 7.86
CA VAL A 98 3.35 -5.68 7.81
C VAL A 98 1.92 -5.31 8.19
N THR A 99 1.78 -4.20 8.92
CA THR A 99 0.48 -3.69 9.38
C THR A 99 -0.09 -2.62 8.46
N HIS A 100 0.76 -1.97 7.65
CA HIS A 100 0.40 -0.91 6.72
C HIS A 100 1.24 -1.05 5.45
N ILE A 101 0.72 -0.57 4.32
CA ILE A 101 1.47 -0.53 3.06
C ILE A 101 1.49 0.88 2.49
N ILE A 102 2.69 1.34 2.11
CA ILE A 102 2.91 2.56 1.32
C ILE A 102 3.48 2.13 -0.03
N ASN A 103 2.75 2.41 -1.10
CA ASN A 103 3.29 2.28 -2.45
C ASN A 103 3.84 3.64 -2.88
N THR A 104 5.10 3.68 -3.26
CA THR A 104 5.80 4.89 -3.69
C THR A 104 6.27 4.74 -5.13
N GLY A 105 6.27 5.81 -5.88
CA GLY A 105 6.75 5.75 -7.26
C GLY A 105 6.41 6.97 -8.09
N VAL A 106 6.53 6.79 -9.40
CA VAL A 106 6.23 7.81 -10.40
C VAL A 106 4.93 7.51 -11.14
N ALA A 107 4.37 8.50 -11.82
CA ALA A 107 3.16 8.34 -12.64
C ALA A 107 3.08 9.41 -13.74
N GLY A 108 2.37 9.08 -14.81
CA GLY A 108 1.94 10.06 -15.82
C GLY A 108 0.70 10.82 -15.33
N SER A 109 0.67 12.13 -15.58
CA SER A 109 -0.45 12.98 -15.19
C SER A 109 -1.65 12.82 -16.10
N LEU A 110 -2.80 12.50 -15.51
CA LEU A 110 -4.12 12.56 -16.16
C LEU A 110 -4.80 13.93 -15.94
N ASN A 111 -4.37 14.70 -14.95
CA ASN A 111 -4.91 16.00 -14.60
C ASN A 111 -4.03 17.11 -15.18
N GLU A 112 -4.61 17.96 -16.02
CA GLU A 112 -3.90 19.06 -16.72
C GLU A 112 -3.25 20.06 -15.75
N ASN A 113 -3.80 20.20 -14.53
CA ASN A 113 -3.30 21.11 -13.52
C ASN A 113 -2.09 20.58 -12.74
N LEU A 114 -1.67 19.34 -12.95
CA LEU A 114 -0.47 18.78 -12.33
C LEU A 114 0.77 19.02 -13.22
N ASN A 115 1.85 19.41 -12.59
CA ASN A 115 3.16 19.60 -13.25
C ASN A 115 4.07 18.41 -12.93
N ILE A 116 5.10 18.25 -13.76
CA ILE A 116 6.18 17.31 -13.47
C ILE A 116 6.81 17.69 -12.11
N GLY A 117 6.96 16.69 -11.24
CA GLY A 117 7.44 16.86 -9.87
C GLY A 117 6.34 17.04 -8.80
N ASP A 118 5.10 17.37 -9.19
CA ASP A 118 3.96 17.37 -8.25
C ASP A 118 3.68 15.97 -7.75
N ILE A 119 3.07 15.86 -6.55
CA ILE A 119 2.77 14.55 -5.95
C ILE A 119 1.26 14.35 -5.78
N VAL A 120 0.78 13.22 -6.28
CA VAL A 120 -0.56 12.69 -6.00
C VAL A 120 -0.50 11.79 -4.79
N VAL A 121 -1.32 12.10 -3.78
CA VAL A 121 -1.63 11.24 -2.62
C VAL A 121 -2.97 10.59 -2.90
N SER A 122 -3.01 9.27 -2.98
CA SER A 122 -4.23 8.57 -3.40
C SER A 122 -5.39 8.78 -2.43
N VAL A 123 -6.55 9.15 -2.95
CA VAL A 123 -7.84 9.00 -2.23
C VAL A 123 -8.38 7.59 -2.42
N ASP A 124 -8.19 7.05 -3.60
CA ASP A 124 -8.49 5.68 -3.98
C ASP A 124 -7.65 5.25 -5.20
N ALA A 125 -7.80 3.98 -5.58
CA ALA A 125 -7.16 3.45 -6.78
C ALA A 125 -8.13 2.55 -7.56
N VAL A 126 -8.08 2.65 -8.91
CA VAL A 126 -8.91 1.88 -9.84
C VAL A 126 -8.04 1.13 -10.85
N GLN A 127 -8.47 -0.07 -11.27
CA GLN A 127 -7.84 -0.78 -12.39
C GLN A 127 -8.52 -0.34 -13.70
N HIS A 128 -7.93 0.63 -14.41
CA HIS A 128 -8.55 1.22 -15.61
C HIS A 128 -8.60 0.27 -16.82
N ASP A 129 -7.79 -0.76 -16.82
CA ASP A 129 -7.70 -1.75 -17.88
C ASP A 129 -8.50 -3.04 -17.58
N PHE A 130 -9.18 -3.11 -16.43
CA PHE A 130 -10.03 -4.25 -16.08
C PHE A 130 -11.47 -4.03 -16.57
N THR A 131 -11.97 -4.93 -17.42
CA THR A 131 -13.36 -4.87 -17.86
C THR A 131 -13.98 -6.25 -18.04
N VAL A 132 -15.16 -6.41 -17.49
CA VAL A 132 -16.05 -7.57 -17.64
C VAL A 132 -17.49 -7.11 -17.89
N GLU A 133 -17.64 -5.96 -18.56
CA GLU A 133 -18.95 -5.35 -18.90
C GLU A 133 -19.82 -6.29 -19.73
N ALA A 134 -19.22 -7.10 -20.59
CA ALA A 134 -19.91 -8.07 -21.41
C ALA A 134 -20.74 -9.11 -20.61
N ILE A 135 -20.42 -9.29 -19.33
CA ILE A 135 -21.15 -10.18 -18.42
C ILE A 135 -21.89 -9.41 -17.30
N GLY A 136 -22.10 -8.10 -17.49
CA GLY A 136 -23.02 -7.29 -16.67
C GLY A 136 -22.42 -6.54 -15.50
N PHE A 137 -21.08 -6.44 -15.36
CA PHE A 137 -20.42 -5.61 -14.36
C PHE A 137 -20.10 -4.23 -14.92
N ARG A 138 -19.89 -3.26 -14.02
CA ARG A 138 -19.40 -1.93 -14.40
C ARG A 138 -17.93 -2.00 -14.84
N LYS A 139 -17.50 -1.08 -15.68
CA LYS A 139 -16.11 -0.95 -16.05
C LYS A 139 -15.23 -0.71 -14.81
N GLY A 140 -14.12 -1.42 -14.70
CA GLY A 140 -13.23 -1.37 -13.53
C GLY A 140 -13.77 -2.10 -12.28
N GLU A 141 -15.00 -2.60 -12.32
CA GLU A 141 -15.54 -3.35 -11.19
C GLU A 141 -14.89 -4.74 -11.09
N ILE A 142 -14.36 -5.02 -9.92
CA ILE A 142 -13.86 -6.35 -9.61
C ILE A 142 -15.03 -7.22 -9.16
N PRO A 143 -15.41 -8.26 -9.94
CA PRO A 143 -16.55 -9.12 -9.62
C PRO A 143 -16.51 -9.65 -8.19
N TYR A 144 -17.67 -9.77 -7.59
CA TYR A 144 -17.90 -10.29 -6.23
C TYR A 144 -17.31 -9.45 -5.08
N THR A 145 -16.56 -8.38 -5.36
CA THR A 145 -16.14 -7.40 -4.34
C THR A 145 -17.10 -6.23 -4.23
N GLY A 146 -17.84 -5.93 -5.32
CA GLY A 146 -18.66 -4.74 -5.46
C GLY A 146 -17.87 -3.44 -5.61
N GLN A 147 -16.53 -3.53 -5.72
CA GLN A 147 -15.65 -2.37 -5.77
C GLN A 147 -15.23 -2.06 -7.21
N VAL A 148 -15.30 -0.79 -7.57
CA VAL A 148 -14.62 -0.20 -8.74
C VAL A 148 -13.32 0.44 -8.27
N ALA A 149 -13.35 1.12 -7.12
CA ALA A 149 -12.22 1.80 -6.51
C ALA A 149 -11.95 1.26 -5.11
N PHE A 150 -10.69 1.12 -4.74
CA PHE A 150 -10.23 0.75 -3.41
C PHE A 150 -9.78 2.01 -2.67
N ALA A 151 -10.50 2.38 -1.59
CA ALA A 151 -10.22 3.57 -0.82
C ALA A 151 -8.91 3.46 -0.05
N ALA A 152 -8.07 4.49 -0.15
CA ALA A 152 -6.86 4.61 0.67
C ALA A 152 -7.22 4.96 2.12
N ASP A 153 -6.33 4.59 3.06
CA ASP A 153 -6.51 4.90 4.47
C ASP A 153 -6.40 6.40 4.73
N GLU A 154 -7.39 6.96 5.43
CA GLU A 154 -7.47 8.39 5.70
C GLU A 154 -6.32 8.88 6.59
N GLY A 155 -5.93 8.09 7.61
CA GLY A 155 -4.84 8.45 8.51
C GLY A 155 -3.49 8.51 7.77
N LEU A 156 -3.22 7.54 6.90
CA LEU A 156 -2.02 7.54 6.05
C LEU A 156 -2.01 8.71 5.06
N ARG A 157 -3.17 9.03 4.46
CA ARG A 157 -3.30 10.18 3.55
C ARG A 157 -2.99 11.49 4.27
N GLN A 158 -3.58 11.72 5.43
CA GLN A 158 -3.35 12.93 6.24
C GLN A 158 -1.89 13.06 6.63
N LYS A 159 -1.23 11.97 7.07
CA LYS A 159 0.20 11.93 7.36
C LYS A 159 1.04 12.30 6.13
N ALA A 160 0.71 11.75 4.95
CA ALA A 160 1.42 12.04 3.70
C ALA A 160 1.29 13.51 3.30
N VAL A 161 0.08 14.07 3.33
CA VAL A 161 -0.16 15.49 3.00
C VAL A 161 0.55 16.42 3.99
N GLN A 162 0.54 16.09 5.29
CA GLN A 162 1.25 16.88 6.30
C GLN A 162 2.76 16.80 6.12
N ALA A 163 3.29 15.60 5.91
CA ALA A 163 4.72 15.37 5.67
C ALA A 163 5.20 16.15 4.43
N LEU A 164 4.41 16.14 3.35
CA LEU A 164 4.75 16.83 2.11
C LEU A 164 4.87 18.35 2.31
N LYS A 165 3.94 18.96 3.04
CA LYS A 165 3.99 20.41 3.34
C LYS A 165 5.25 20.81 4.10
N ILE A 166 5.83 19.91 4.90
CA ILE A 166 7.02 20.17 5.71
C ILE A 166 8.31 19.83 4.94
N ALA A 167 8.36 18.63 4.37
CA ALA A 167 9.58 18.12 3.74
C ALA A 167 9.82 18.70 2.35
N LEU A 168 8.76 18.97 1.60
CA LEU A 168 8.82 19.40 0.19
C LEU A 168 7.86 20.58 -0.04
N PRO A 169 8.01 21.72 0.65
CA PRO A 169 7.06 22.83 0.58
C PRO A 169 6.93 23.46 -0.81
N GLN A 170 7.91 23.24 -1.70
CA GLN A 170 7.90 23.68 -3.09
C GLN A 170 7.13 22.74 -4.03
N VAL A 171 6.78 21.51 -3.56
CA VAL A 171 6.06 20.50 -4.34
C VAL A 171 4.57 20.60 -4.03
N ARG A 172 3.77 20.67 -5.08
CA ARG A 172 2.31 20.68 -4.92
C ARG A 172 1.82 19.27 -4.57
N ALA A 173 1.00 19.17 -3.50
CA ALA A 173 0.27 17.95 -3.16
C ALA A 173 -1.14 18.03 -3.72
N VAL A 174 -1.61 16.96 -4.34
CA VAL A 174 -3.00 16.77 -4.74
C VAL A 174 -3.49 15.43 -4.18
N GLU A 175 -4.58 15.46 -3.46
CA GLU A 175 -5.30 14.23 -3.10
C GLU A 175 -6.16 13.85 -4.30
N GLY A 176 -5.92 12.67 -4.87
CA GLY A 176 -6.50 12.30 -6.16
C GLY A 176 -6.63 10.80 -6.38
N ARG A 177 -7.32 10.44 -7.45
CA ARG A 177 -7.51 9.05 -7.88
C ARG A 177 -6.32 8.57 -8.70
N VAL A 178 -5.82 7.38 -8.34
CA VAL A 178 -4.77 6.66 -9.08
C VAL A 178 -5.42 5.64 -10.01
N CYS A 179 -5.07 5.68 -11.30
CA CYS A 179 -5.53 4.74 -12.31
C CYS A 179 -4.40 3.78 -12.69
N SER A 180 -4.54 2.50 -12.36
CA SER A 180 -3.52 1.48 -12.63
C SER A 180 -3.91 0.59 -13.81
N GLY A 181 -2.93 0.23 -14.63
CA GLY A 181 -3.08 -0.74 -15.69
C GLY A 181 -1.73 -1.26 -16.18
N ASP A 182 -1.70 -2.44 -16.81
CA ASP A 182 -0.46 -3.00 -17.36
C ASP A 182 -0.08 -2.34 -18.70
N GLN A 183 -0.08 -1.00 -18.70
CA GLN A 183 0.20 -0.16 -19.87
C GLN A 183 0.93 1.11 -19.46
N PHE A 184 2.00 1.45 -20.16
CA PHE A 184 2.58 2.79 -20.12
C PHE A 184 1.72 3.73 -20.99
N ILE A 185 1.09 4.72 -20.38
CA ILE A 185 0.19 5.65 -21.10
C ILE A 185 1.01 6.73 -21.78
N SER A 186 1.04 6.68 -23.13
CA SER A 186 1.80 7.60 -23.99
C SER A 186 0.97 8.03 -25.21
N SER A 187 -0.32 8.22 -25.04
CA SER A 187 -1.25 8.63 -26.08
C SER A 187 -2.35 9.51 -25.48
N GLN A 188 -2.58 10.68 -26.07
CA GLN A 188 -3.63 11.59 -25.65
C GLN A 188 -5.02 10.93 -25.70
N GLU A 189 -5.28 10.13 -26.73
CA GLU A 189 -6.56 9.41 -26.86
C GLU A 189 -6.80 8.45 -25.69
N VAL A 190 -5.77 7.69 -25.28
CA VAL A 190 -5.88 6.74 -24.15
C VAL A 190 -6.04 7.51 -22.84
N LYS A 191 -5.30 8.59 -22.64
CA LYS A 191 -5.43 9.50 -21.50
C LYS A 191 -6.86 10.02 -21.38
N ASP A 192 -7.40 10.61 -22.44
CA ASP A 192 -8.74 11.20 -22.47
C ASP A 192 -9.81 10.15 -22.13
N ARG A 193 -9.67 8.93 -22.63
CA ARG A 193 -10.53 7.82 -22.29
C ARG A 193 -10.49 7.47 -20.81
N ILE A 194 -9.29 7.34 -20.22
CA ILE A 194 -9.16 7.02 -18.79
C ILE A 194 -9.76 8.14 -17.94
N VAL A 195 -9.54 9.39 -18.30
CA VAL A 195 -10.13 10.55 -17.61
C VAL A 195 -11.66 10.51 -17.69
N ALA A 196 -12.23 10.29 -18.88
CA ALA A 196 -13.66 10.25 -19.09
C ALA A 196 -14.34 9.10 -18.32
N GLU A 197 -13.66 7.94 -18.21
CA GLU A 197 -14.23 6.74 -17.60
C GLU A 197 -14.07 6.71 -16.08
N PHE A 198 -12.96 7.20 -15.55
CA PHE A 198 -12.59 7.03 -14.14
C PHE A 198 -12.35 8.33 -13.39
N ASN A 199 -12.29 9.48 -14.08
CA ASN A 199 -11.94 10.78 -13.48
C ASN A 199 -10.65 10.71 -12.65
N GLY A 200 -9.59 10.10 -13.24
CA GLY A 200 -8.30 9.88 -12.60
C GLY A 200 -7.41 11.12 -12.60
N ASP A 201 -6.52 11.22 -11.63
CA ASP A 201 -5.52 12.28 -11.53
C ASP A 201 -4.15 11.86 -12.07
N CYS A 202 -3.80 10.58 -11.94
CA CYS A 202 -2.58 10.04 -12.54
C CYS A 202 -2.75 8.58 -12.97
N ALA A 203 -1.89 8.12 -13.90
CA ALA A 203 -1.83 6.75 -14.40
C ALA A 203 -0.48 6.12 -14.08
N GLU A 204 -0.51 4.86 -13.62
CA GLU A 204 0.67 4.07 -13.29
C GLU A 204 0.35 2.57 -13.43
N MET A 205 1.19 1.65 -12.92
CA MET A 205 1.05 0.25 -13.28
C MET A 205 0.90 -0.73 -12.08
N GLU A 206 0.85 -0.28 -10.82
CA GLU A 206 0.90 -1.15 -9.63
C GLU A 206 -0.15 -0.85 -8.57
N GLY A 207 -0.42 0.42 -8.33
CA GLY A 207 -1.10 0.90 -7.12
C GLY A 207 -2.45 0.26 -6.87
N ALA A 208 -3.30 0.13 -7.89
CA ALA A 208 -4.62 -0.49 -7.72
C ALA A 208 -4.55 -2.00 -7.47
N ALA A 209 -3.50 -2.69 -7.93
CA ALA A 209 -3.29 -4.10 -7.60
C ALA A 209 -2.89 -4.27 -6.14
N ILE A 210 -1.98 -3.41 -5.64
CA ILE A 210 -1.62 -3.34 -4.22
C ILE A 210 -2.86 -3.02 -3.38
N ALA A 211 -3.61 -1.99 -3.78
CA ALA A 211 -4.85 -1.58 -3.11
C ALA A 211 -5.87 -2.71 -3.02
N HIS A 212 -6.03 -3.48 -4.09
CA HIS A 212 -6.92 -4.64 -4.13
C HIS A 212 -6.46 -5.73 -3.14
N VAL A 213 -5.17 -6.06 -3.10
CA VAL A 213 -4.61 -7.00 -2.10
C VAL A 213 -4.83 -6.47 -0.68
N CYS A 214 -4.58 -5.19 -0.44
CA CYS A 214 -4.81 -4.54 0.86
C CYS A 214 -6.28 -4.61 1.29
N TYR A 215 -7.22 -4.35 0.37
CA TYR A 215 -8.66 -4.48 0.61
C TYR A 215 -9.04 -5.90 1.05
N LEU A 216 -8.58 -6.93 0.33
CA LEU A 216 -8.87 -8.32 0.65
C LEU A 216 -8.28 -8.75 2.02
N ASN A 217 -7.11 -8.21 2.37
CA ASN A 217 -6.40 -8.52 3.62
C ASN A 217 -6.70 -7.53 4.76
N LYS A 218 -7.52 -6.50 4.53
CA LYS A 218 -7.86 -5.44 5.50
C LYS A 218 -6.62 -4.71 6.04
N ILE A 219 -5.67 -4.42 5.16
CA ILE A 219 -4.44 -3.68 5.48
C ILE A 219 -4.63 -2.22 5.04
N PRO A 220 -4.44 -1.24 5.94
CA PRO A 220 -4.38 0.17 5.59
C PRO A 220 -3.28 0.44 4.56
N PHE A 221 -3.58 1.23 3.52
CA PHE A 221 -2.61 1.59 2.50
C PHE A 221 -2.76 3.03 2.02
N VAL A 222 -1.69 3.56 1.44
CA VAL A 222 -1.67 4.79 0.64
C VAL A 222 -0.74 4.63 -0.55
N ILE A 223 -1.09 5.26 -1.67
CA ILE A 223 -0.25 5.32 -2.87
C ILE A 223 0.22 6.75 -3.04
N LEU A 224 1.52 6.92 -3.24
CA LEU A 224 2.20 8.20 -3.43
C LEU A 224 2.87 8.20 -4.80
N ARG A 225 2.49 9.12 -5.67
CA ARG A 225 3.01 9.18 -7.05
C ARG A 225 3.52 10.56 -7.37
N ALA A 226 4.81 10.68 -7.67
CA ALA A 226 5.37 11.90 -8.22
C ALA A 226 5.20 11.89 -9.75
N ILE A 227 4.75 13.01 -10.31
CA ILE A 227 4.50 13.13 -11.74
C ILE A 227 5.83 13.18 -12.49
N SER A 228 6.05 12.21 -13.38
CA SER A 228 7.23 12.12 -14.25
C SER A 228 6.96 12.60 -15.68
N ASP A 229 5.70 12.54 -16.11
CA ASP A 229 5.29 12.84 -17.48
C ASP A 229 3.80 13.24 -17.53
N LYS A 230 3.30 13.55 -18.73
CA LYS A 230 1.93 14.02 -18.93
C LYS A 230 0.94 12.95 -19.40
N ALA A 231 1.35 11.70 -19.45
CA ALA A 231 0.54 10.58 -19.99
C ALA A 231 0.02 10.84 -21.41
N ASP A 232 0.79 11.53 -22.23
CA ASP A 232 0.46 11.89 -23.61
C ASP A 232 1.61 11.53 -24.58
N ASP A 233 1.55 12.00 -25.82
CA ASP A 233 2.53 11.68 -26.86
C ASP A 233 3.96 12.18 -26.54
N SER A 234 4.12 13.09 -25.56
CA SER A 234 5.43 13.57 -25.06
C SER A 234 6.02 12.69 -23.95
N SER A 235 5.23 11.78 -23.38
CA SER A 235 5.57 11.01 -22.17
C SER A 235 6.86 10.20 -22.27
N PRO A 236 7.21 9.53 -23.38
CA PRO A 236 8.46 8.76 -23.45
C PRO A 236 9.70 9.60 -23.16
N MET A 237 9.77 10.83 -23.70
CA MET A 237 10.90 11.76 -23.48
C MET A 237 10.90 12.30 -22.05
N SER A 238 9.72 12.74 -21.57
CA SER A 238 9.58 13.28 -20.23
C SER A 238 9.88 12.24 -19.16
N PHE A 239 9.44 10.99 -19.34
CA PHE A 239 9.73 9.90 -18.45
C PHE A 239 11.24 9.63 -18.34
N GLU A 240 11.96 9.53 -19.46
CA GLU A 240 13.41 9.33 -19.45
C GLU A 240 14.15 10.46 -18.71
N GLU A 241 13.72 11.71 -18.92
CA GLU A 241 14.35 12.89 -18.32
C GLU A 241 14.06 13.03 -16.82
N PHE A 242 12.82 12.84 -16.41
CA PHE A 242 12.35 13.26 -15.08
C PHE A 242 12.11 12.13 -14.09
N THR A 243 12.14 10.84 -14.51
CA THR A 243 11.87 9.71 -13.62
C THR A 243 12.73 9.71 -12.35
N ASN A 244 14.02 9.94 -12.47
CA ASN A 244 14.93 9.93 -11.33
C ASN A 244 14.62 11.06 -10.33
N LEU A 245 14.25 12.23 -10.80
CA LEU A 245 13.87 13.36 -9.95
C LEU A 245 12.54 13.08 -9.25
N ALA A 246 11.54 12.61 -9.98
CA ALA A 246 10.23 12.28 -9.46
C ALA A 246 10.30 11.14 -8.41
N ALA A 247 11.03 10.06 -8.74
CA ALA A 247 11.26 8.94 -7.83
C ALA A 247 11.93 9.38 -6.52
N LYS A 248 12.95 10.25 -6.62
CA LYS A 248 13.64 10.80 -5.44
C LYS A 248 12.70 11.64 -4.56
N ASN A 249 11.83 12.45 -5.16
CA ASN A 249 10.84 13.24 -4.41
C ASN A 249 9.87 12.33 -3.66
N SER A 250 9.34 11.31 -4.33
CA SER A 250 8.43 10.33 -3.70
C SER A 250 9.10 9.56 -2.56
N ALA A 251 10.32 9.05 -2.78
CA ALA A 251 11.08 8.34 -1.75
C ALA A 251 11.45 9.24 -0.55
N SER A 252 11.77 10.51 -0.81
CA SER A 252 12.08 11.49 0.25
C SER A 252 10.86 11.79 1.12
N LEU A 253 9.68 11.87 0.51
CA LEU A 253 8.42 12.01 1.24
C LEU A 253 8.19 10.81 2.16
N VAL A 254 8.30 9.58 1.65
CA VAL A 254 8.13 8.36 2.45
C VAL A 254 9.15 8.32 3.60
N LYS A 255 10.42 8.61 3.33
CA LYS A 255 11.45 8.69 4.35
C LYS A 255 11.05 9.65 5.47
N PHE A 256 10.62 10.86 5.12
CA PHE A 256 10.19 11.86 6.09
C PHE A 256 8.97 11.39 6.90
N MET A 257 7.98 10.75 6.27
CA MET A 257 6.83 10.17 6.96
C MET A 257 7.25 9.15 8.02
N LEU A 258 8.23 8.29 7.73
CA LEU A 258 8.71 7.25 8.65
C LEU A 258 9.54 7.83 9.80
N GLU A 259 10.32 8.88 9.54
CA GLU A 259 11.11 9.57 10.57
C GLU A 259 10.24 10.39 11.54
N HIS A 260 9.02 10.78 11.10
CA HIS A 260 8.08 11.63 11.85
C HIS A 260 6.71 10.98 11.99
N TRP A 261 6.69 9.67 12.24
CA TRP A 261 5.47 8.89 12.37
C TRP A 261 4.80 9.13 13.73
N TYR A 262 3.94 10.15 13.84
CA TYR A 262 3.18 10.48 15.06
C TYR A 262 1.68 10.21 14.90
#